data_c1de5c07f643d0e55583cb5124150eda
#
_entry.id   c1de5c07f643d0e55583cb5124150eda
#
_cell.length_a   1.000
_cell.length_b   1.000
_cell.length_c   1.000
_cell.angle_alpha   90.00
_cell.angle_beta   90.00
_cell.angle_gamma   90.00
#
_symmetry.space_group_name_H-M   'P 1'
#
loop_
_entity.id
_entity.type
_entity.pdbx_description
1 polymer ?
#
loop_
_entity_poly.entity_id
_entity_poly.type
_entity_poly.pdbx_seq_one_letter_code
_entity_poly.pdbx_strand_id
1 'polypeptide(L)'
;MRKIVFILFLCIGSFASLFAQTEPAWDNTSKRQWDPAFEKVEIPSTKDGEVQKAFMYKSTSKTSQPLIVSLHTWSGYYNQTDPLTKEILARDWNYIHPDFRGANRTPSSMGSPLALADIEDAIQYALKHTNANPEEVHIIGVSGGGFATLAAFMNIEYPVKSFSAWVPISDIEAWYWECVGRGSRYAEDILSVVSLDKKTFNKETAILRSPLRQDFPIEKRKNSKLYIYTGIHDGYKGSVPITHSLNMYNRLVGELKYGSSDMKEIMKKSLSDSDLISPEEMLGLLGKRMNPEYEKNPMLYD
;
A
#
# COMPACT_ATOMS: atom_id res chain seq x y z
N MET A 1 21.83 69.44 36.70
CA MET A 1 20.82 68.67 35.87
C MET A 1 21.60 67.74 34.90
N ARG A 2 21.73 66.47 35.29
CA ARG A 2 22.38 65.44 34.42
C ARG A 2 21.33 64.77 33.55
N LYS A 3 21.47 64.86 32.22
CA LYS A 3 20.66 64.13 31.27
C LYS A 3 21.18 62.69 31.12
N ILE A 4 20.38 61.72 31.50
CA ILE A 4 20.64 60.30 31.26
C ILE A 4 20.11 59.99 29.89
N VAL A 5 20.98 59.56 28.97
CA VAL A 5 20.63 59.05 27.66
C VAL A 5 20.51 57.53 27.77
N PHE A 6 19.30 57.00 27.59
CA PHE A 6 19.06 55.58 27.47
C PHE A 6 19.32 55.14 26.02
N ILE A 7 20.34 54.31 25.82
CA ILE A 7 20.58 53.65 24.54
C ILE A 7 19.86 52.29 24.56
N LEU A 8 18.79 52.18 23.78
CA LEU A 8 18.05 50.94 23.59
C LEU A 8 18.78 50.09 22.55
N PHE A 9 19.45 49.02 22.99
CA PHE A 9 19.99 48.02 22.07
C PHE A 9 18.85 47.11 21.59
N LEU A 10 18.43 47.28 20.33
CA LEU A 10 17.51 46.35 19.66
C LEU A 10 18.32 45.12 19.19
N CYS A 11 18.31 44.06 19.98
CA CYS A 11 18.77 42.74 19.51
C CYS A 11 17.77 42.17 18.50
N ILE A 12 18.05 42.35 17.22
CA ILE A 12 17.35 41.62 16.17
C ILE A 12 17.89 40.19 16.17
N GLY A 13 17.25 39.34 16.96
CA GLY A 13 17.49 37.91 16.90
C GLY A 13 16.92 37.39 15.60
N SER A 14 17.77 37.02 14.65
CA SER A 14 17.39 36.27 13.47
C SER A 14 16.92 34.88 13.91
N PHE A 15 15.61 34.69 14.05
CA PHE A 15 15.01 33.36 14.10
C PHE A 15 15.19 32.74 12.73
N ALA A 16 16.28 32.02 12.51
CA ALA A 16 16.38 31.05 11.47
C ALA A 16 15.40 29.93 11.85
N SER A 17 14.20 29.97 11.30
CA SER A 17 13.27 28.84 11.34
C SER A 17 13.93 27.68 10.62
N LEU A 18 14.54 26.75 11.37
CA LEU A 18 14.84 25.43 10.86
C LEU A 18 13.48 24.76 10.51
N PHE A 19 13.06 24.94 9.29
CA PHE A 19 12.08 24.03 8.72
C PHE A 19 12.76 22.66 8.63
N ALA A 20 12.56 21.83 9.63
CA ALA A 20 12.83 20.41 9.51
C ALA A 20 12.04 19.97 8.28
N GLN A 21 12.73 19.59 7.20
CA GLN A 21 12.08 18.94 6.06
C GLN A 21 11.49 17.64 6.62
N THR A 22 10.20 17.66 6.93
CA THR A 22 9.47 16.45 7.26
C THR A 22 9.57 15.53 6.04
N GLU A 23 10.09 14.32 6.27
CA GLU A 23 10.10 13.29 5.24
C GLU A 23 8.67 13.14 4.66
N PRO A 24 8.53 12.97 3.34
CA PRO A 24 7.21 12.80 2.75
C PRO A 24 6.53 11.57 3.34
N ALA A 25 5.27 11.72 3.73
CA ALA A 25 4.47 10.58 4.15
C ALA A 25 4.30 9.59 2.99
N TRP A 26 4.14 8.29 3.32
CA TRP A 26 3.99 7.22 2.33
C TRP A 26 2.78 7.40 1.40
N ASP A 27 1.73 8.06 1.86
CA ASP A 27 0.53 8.37 1.09
C ASP A 27 0.60 9.73 0.35
N ASN A 28 1.77 10.36 0.36
CA ASN A 28 1.96 11.63 -0.33
C ASN A 28 2.03 11.42 -1.84
N THR A 29 0.99 11.82 -2.54
CA THR A 29 0.89 11.73 -4.02
C THR A 29 1.56 12.91 -4.73
N SER A 30 2.35 13.74 -4.02
CA SER A 30 3.04 14.88 -4.63
C SER A 30 4.04 14.41 -5.68
N LYS A 31 4.10 15.17 -6.77
CA LYS A 31 5.07 14.98 -7.85
C LYS A 31 6.35 15.73 -7.47
N ARG A 32 7.26 15.07 -6.77
CA ARG A 32 8.60 15.60 -6.56
C ARG A 32 9.52 15.12 -7.69
N GLN A 33 10.60 15.85 -7.88
CA GLN A 33 11.66 15.38 -8.77
C GLN A 33 12.28 14.12 -8.16
N TRP A 34 12.32 13.04 -8.93
CA TRP A 34 13.02 11.82 -8.57
C TRP A 34 14.53 12.06 -8.62
N ASP A 35 15.27 11.32 -7.81
CA ASP A 35 16.72 11.32 -7.87
C ASP A 35 17.16 10.91 -9.29
N PRO A 36 18.15 11.59 -9.91
CA PRO A 36 18.63 11.28 -11.26
C PRO A 36 19.11 9.84 -11.47
N ALA A 37 19.41 9.10 -10.40
CA ALA A 37 19.74 7.68 -10.48
C ALA A 37 18.55 6.81 -10.92
N PHE A 38 17.31 7.30 -10.76
CA PHE A 38 16.11 6.59 -11.23
C PHE A 38 15.74 7.05 -12.64
N GLU A 39 15.80 6.15 -13.58
CA GLU A 39 15.42 6.41 -14.96
C GLU A 39 13.92 6.20 -15.19
N LYS A 40 13.33 7.05 -16.04
CA LYS A 40 11.96 6.85 -16.51
C LYS A 40 11.98 5.88 -17.68
N VAL A 41 11.22 4.79 -17.56
CA VAL A 41 11.07 3.77 -18.59
C VAL A 41 9.62 3.65 -19.06
N GLU A 42 9.44 3.09 -20.26
CA GLU A 42 8.15 2.78 -20.86
C GLU A 42 8.05 1.29 -21.11
N ILE A 43 6.92 0.71 -20.67
CA ILE A 43 6.70 -0.74 -20.64
C ILE A 43 5.37 -1.04 -21.33
N PRO A 44 5.38 -1.72 -22.49
CA PRO A 44 4.13 -2.13 -23.14
C PRO A 44 3.45 -3.24 -22.34
N SER A 45 2.13 -3.15 -22.19
CA SER A 45 1.31 -4.20 -21.57
C SER A 45 1.20 -5.40 -22.50
N THR A 46 1.41 -6.60 -21.93
CA THR A 46 1.23 -7.87 -22.66
C THR A 46 -0.24 -8.18 -22.96
N LYS A 47 -1.19 -7.48 -22.31
CA LYS A 47 -2.63 -7.72 -22.48
C LYS A 47 -3.25 -6.95 -23.65
N ASP A 48 -2.88 -5.68 -23.84
CA ASP A 48 -3.52 -4.80 -24.81
C ASP A 48 -2.55 -3.86 -25.55
N GLY A 49 -1.25 -3.93 -25.24
CA GLY A 49 -0.23 -3.10 -25.86
C GLY A 49 -0.18 -1.65 -25.37
N GLU A 50 -1.06 -1.25 -24.44
CA GLU A 50 -0.97 0.07 -23.80
C GLU A 50 0.37 0.24 -23.09
N VAL A 51 0.95 1.44 -23.17
CA VAL A 51 2.28 1.71 -22.62
C VAL A 51 2.14 2.37 -21.26
N GLN A 52 2.54 1.66 -20.21
CA GLN A 52 2.71 2.25 -18.89
C GLN A 52 4.11 2.88 -18.73
N LYS A 53 4.22 3.86 -17.82
CA LYS A 53 5.48 4.44 -17.40
C LYS A 53 5.89 3.89 -16.04
N ALA A 54 7.20 3.88 -15.78
CA ALA A 54 7.74 3.55 -14.47
C ALA A 54 8.99 4.36 -14.19
N PHE A 55 9.33 4.55 -12.91
CA PHE A 55 10.69 4.88 -12.50
C PHE A 55 11.42 3.59 -12.10
N MET A 56 12.64 3.43 -12.58
CA MET A 56 13.47 2.24 -12.36
C MET A 56 14.87 2.64 -11.90
N TYR A 57 15.40 1.90 -10.94
CA TYR A 57 16.81 1.96 -10.55
C TYR A 57 17.46 0.61 -10.79
N LYS A 58 18.62 0.64 -11.44
CA LYS A 58 19.47 -0.53 -11.68
C LYS A 58 20.64 -0.50 -10.70
N SER A 59 20.79 -1.54 -9.89
CA SER A 59 21.92 -1.71 -9.00
C SER A 59 23.25 -1.67 -9.76
N THR A 60 24.24 -1.02 -9.19
CA THR A 60 25.63 -0.94 -9.71
C THR A 60 26.48 -2.14 -9.31
N SER A 61 25.94 -3.03 -8.44
CA SER A 61 26.61 -4.23 -7.94
C SER A 61 26.99 -5.17 -9.09
N LYS A 62 28.14 -5.83 -8.94
CA LYS A 62 28.56 -6.91 -9.85
C LYS A 62 27.86 -8.23 -9.58
N THR A 63 27.23 -8.38 -8.42
CA THR A 63 26.44 -9.55 -8.05
C THR A 63 24.95 -9.25 -8.21
N SER A 64 24.17 -10.31 -8.44
CA SER A 64 22.73 -10.22 -8.52
C SER A 64 22.13 -9.64 -7.21
N GLN A 65 21.20 -8.72 -7.31
CA GLN A 65 20.58 -8.00 -6.19
C GLN A 65 19.07 -8.19 -6.16
N PRO A 66 18.42 -8.04 -4.98
CA PRO A 66 16.96 -8.07 -4.90
C PRO A 66 16.30 -7.05 -5.84
N LEU A 67 15.06 -7.34 -6.24
CA LEU A 67 14.18 -6.41 -6.93
C LEU A 67 13.04 -5.99 -6.01
N ILE A 68 12.90 -4.69 -5.79
CA ILE A 68 11.77 -4.10 -5.08
C ILE A 68 10.81 -3.48 -6.10
N VAL A 69 9.58 -3.96 -6.11
CA VAL A 69 8.46 -3.43 -6.90
C VAL A 69 7.57 -2.62 -5.95
N SER A 70 7.61 -1.31 -6.05
CA SER A 70 6.84 -0.41 -5.18
C SER A 70 5.59 0.08 -5.89
N LEU A 71 4.42 -0.17 -5.30
CA LEU A 71 3.13 0.17 -5.88
C LEU A 71 2.60 1.48 -5.28
N HIS A 72 2.22 2.44 -6.15
CA HIS A 72 1.72 3.74 -5.74
C HIS A 72 0.39 3.66 -4.97
N THR A 73 0.08 4.70 -4.19
CA THR A 73 -1.15 4.78 -3.38
C THR A 73 -2.40 4.95 -4.25
N TRP A 74 -3.59 4.99 -3.62
CA TRP A 74 -4.88 5.02 -4.31
C TRP A 74 -5.00 6.06 -5.42
N SER A 75 -4.55 7.29 -5.15
CA SER A 75 -4.61 8.42 -6.09
C SER A 75 -3.27 8.69 -6.78
N GLY A 76 -2.28 7.80 -6.61
CA GLY A 76 -0.94 7.93 -7.16
C GLY A 76 -0.84 7.52 -8.63
N TYR A 77 0.35 7.74 -9.16
CA TYR A 77 0.81 7.37 -10.51
C TYR A 77 2.29 7.00 -10.42
N TYR A 78 2.88 6.50 -11.51
CA TYR A 78 4.31 6.17 -11.59
C TYR A 78 5.27 7.26 -11.07
N ASN A 79 4.85 8.52 -11.06
CA ASN A 79 5.65 9.65 -10.63
C ASN A 79 5.34 10.15 -9.21
N GLN A 80 4.60 9.38 -8.43
CA GLN A 80 4.41 9.65 -7.01
C GLN A 80 5.76 9.62 -6.29
N THR A 81 5.97 10.54 -5.34
CA THR A 81 7.14 10.49 -4.46
C THR A 81 7.11 9.21 -3.61
N ASP A 82 8.19 8.43 -3.67
CA ASP A 82 8.33 7.22 -2.86
C ASP A 82 9.47 7.36 -1.84
N PRO A 83 9.18 7.30 -0.52
CA PRO A 83 10.19 7.36 0.53
C PRO A 83 11.21 6.22 0.48
N LEU A 84 10.88 5.07 -0.13
CA LEU A 84 11.79 3.93 -0.26
C LEU A 84 13.02 4.24 -1.12
N THR A 85 12.96 5.23 -1.99
CA THR A 85 14.07 5.58 -2.90
C THR A 85 15.40 5.79 -2.18
N LYS A 86 15.37 6.34 -0.96
CA LYS A 86 16.57 6.53 -0.14
C LYS A 86 17.18 5.20 0.31
N GLU A 87 16.34 4.26 0.76
CA GLU A 87 16.77 2.93 1.18
C GLU A 87 17.27 2.11 0.00
N ILE A 88 16.65 2.25 -1.16
CA ILE A 88 17.06 1.60 -2.40
C ILE A 88 18.48 2.01 -2.78
N LEU A 89 18.77 3.32 -2.80
CA LEU A 89 20.10 3.83 -3.10
C LEU A 89 21.13 3.40 -2.04
N ALA A 90 20.77 3.47 -0.75
CA ALA A 90 21.66 3.10 0.34
C ALA A 90 22.05 1.61 0.33
N ARG A 91 21.17 0.73 -0.17
CA ARG A 91 21.38 -0.72 -0.25
C ARG A 91 21.83 -1.19 -1.62
N ASP A 92 21.80 -0.31 -2.60
CA ASP A 92 22.07 -0.62 -4.00
C ASP A 92 21.23 -1.80 -4.55
N TRP A 93 19.91 -1.81 -4.24
CA TRP A 93 18.96 -2.81 -4.71
C TRP A 93 18.29 -2.37 -6.00
N ASN A 94 17.90 -3.30 -6.86
CA ASN A 94 17.08 -2.99 -8.03
C ASN A 94 15.68 -2.55 -7.59
N TYR A 95 15.08 -1.63 -8.34
CA TYR A 95 13.80 -1.04 -7.99
C TYR A 95 12.99 -0.69 -9.23
N ILE A 96 11.66 -0.85 -9.14
CA ILE A 96 10.72 -0.34 -10.13
C ILE A 96 9.44 0.16 -9.49
N HIS A 97 8.95 1.32 -9.95
CA HIS A 97 7.70 1.96 -9.51
C HIS A 97 6.78 2.18 -10.72
N PRO A 98 5.94 1.18 -11.07
CA PRO A 98 5.11 1.21 -12.27
C PRO A 98 3.83 2.03 -12.07
N ASP A 99 3.19 2.42 -13.19
CA ASP A 99 1.90 3.12 -13.21
C ASP A 99 0.70 2.19 -13.05
N PHE A 100 0.81 0.95 -13.45
CA PHE A 100 -0.22 -0.11 -13.44
C PHE A 100 -1.65 0.42 -13.57
N ARG A 101 -1.90 1.21 -14.64
CA ARG A 101 -3.16 1.89 -15.02
C ARG A 101 -3.51 3.13 -14.18
N GLY A 102 -2.53 3.70 -13.45
CA GLY A 102 -2.69 4.94 -12.70
C GLY A 102 -3.61 4.85 -11.51
N ALA A 103 -4.15 6.00 -11.09
CA ALA A 103 -4.99 6.07 -9.91
C ALA A 103 -6.20 5.13 -9.95
N ASN A 104 -6.57 4.55 -8.81
CA ASN A 104 -7.62 3.54 -8.66
C ASN A 104 -9.04 4.13 -8.80
N ARG A 105 -9.33 4.74 -9.94
CA ARG A 105 -10.62 5.39 -10.25
C ARG A 105 -11.12 5.15 -11.66
N THR A 106 -10.58 4.16 -12.35
CA THR A 106 -11.02 3.73 -13.68
C THR A 106 -11.27 2.23 -13.70
N PRO A 107 -12.13 1.71 -14.57
CA PRO A 107 -12.36 0.26 -14.69
C PRO A 107 -11.11 -0.54 -15.04
N SER A 108 -10.12 0.06 -15.71
CA SER A 108 -8.84 -0.57 -16.05
C SER A 108 -7.81 -0.57 -14.92
N SER A 109 -8.02 0.21 -13.85
CA SER A 109 -7.20 0.23 -12.62
C SER A 109 -7.81 -0.64 -11.51
N MET A 110 -7.52 -0.38 -10.24
CA MET A 110 -8.14 -0.99 -9.05
C MET A 110 -8.19 -2.53 -9.14
N GLY A 111 -7.02 -3.17 -9.27
CA GLY A 111 -6.90 -4.63 -9.28
C GLY A 111 -7.57 -5.32 -10.48
N SER A 112 -7.78 -4.61 -11.58
CA SER A 112 -8.27 -5.22 -12.83
C SER A 112 -7.24 -6.19 -13.40
N PRO A 113 -7.67 -7.11 -14.28
CA PRO A 113 -6.73 -7.98 -15.01
C PRO A 113 -5.66 -7.20 -15.80
N LEU A 114 -5.98 -5.98 -16.25
CA LEU A 114 -5.02 -5.11 -16.95
C LEU A 114 -3.98 -4.54 -15.99
N ALA A 115 -4.42 -4.01 -14.83
CA ALA A 115 -3.50 -3.49 -13.82
C ALA A 115 -2.59 -4.58 -13.24
N LEU A 116 -3.10 -5.78 -13.05
CA LEU A 116 -2.33 -6.92 -12.56
C LEU A 116 -1.30 -7.40 -13.60
N ALA A 117 -1.67 -7.44 -14.88
CA ALA A 117 -0.74 -7.73 -15.96
C ALA A 117 0.37 -6.67 -16.05
N ASP A 118 0.03 -5.39 -15.92
CA ASP A 118 1.02 -4.31 -15.94
C ASP A 118 2.02 -4.41 -14.77
N ILE A 119 1.59 -4.91 -13.60
CA ILE A 119 2.51 -5.20 -12.48
C ILE A 119 3.48 -6.33 -12.85
N GLU A 120 2.98 -7.43 -13.48
CA GLU A 120 3.85 -8.52 -13.94
C GLU A 120 4.79 -8.07 -15.05
N ASP A 121 4.30 -7.28 -16.01
CA ASP A 121 5.10 -6.73 -17.09
C ASP A 121 6.24 -5.85 -16.55
N ALA A 122 5.98 -5.08 -15.48
CA ALA A 122 7.02 -4.29 -14.80
C ALA A 122 8.07 -5.17 -14.13
N ILE A 123 7.68 -6.29 -13.50
CA ILE A 123 8.62 -7.29 -12.94
C ILE A 123 9.48 -7.85 -14.06
N GLN A 124 8.89 -8.34 -15.14
CA GLN A 124 9.62 -8.93 -16.27
C GLN A 124 10.55 -7.92 -16.93
N TYR A 125 10.10 -6.69 -17.08
CA TYR A 125 10.93 -5.60 -17.63
C TYR A 125 12.16 -5.36 -16.75
N ALA A 126 11.99 -5.21 -15.43
CA ALA A 126 13.08 -4.98 -14.50
C ALA A 126 14.09 -6.15 -14.50
N LEU A 127 13.60 -7.39 -14.46
CA LEU A 127 14.46 -8.59 -14.54
C LEU A 127 15.29 -8.63 -15.81
N LYS A 128 14.73 -8.19 -16.94
CA LYS A 128 15.42 -8.18 -18.24
C LYS A 128 16.47 -7.08 -18.34
N HIS A 129 16.29 -5.92 -17.69
CA HIS A 129 17.11 -4.73 -17.90
C HIS A 129 18.07 -4.43 -16.73
N THR A 130 17.98 -5.17 -15.63
CA THR A 130 18.84 -5.00 -14.46
C THR A 130 19.60 -6.29 -14.13
N ASN A 131 20.37 -6.28 -13.03
CA ASN A 131 21.00 -7.48 -12.46
C ASN A 131 20.15 -8.11 -11.34
N ALA A 132 18.82 -7.95 -11.41
CA ALA A 132 17.93 -8.46 -10.38
C ALA A 132 17.96 -9.98 -10.28
N ASN A 133 17.93 -10.49 -9.04
CA ASN A 133 17.75 -11.90 -8.77
C ASN A 133 16.29 -12.30 -8.95
N PRO A 134 15.94 -13.20 -9.89
CA PRO A 134 14.56 -13.61 -10.11
C PRO A 134 13.93 -14.32 -8.90
N GLU A 135 14.72 -14.85 -7.97
CA GLU A 135 14.24 -15.49 -6.74
C GLU A 135 14.08 -14.50 -5.58
N GLU A 136 14.51 -13.25 -5.75
CA GLU A 136 14.46 -12.18 -4.73
C GLU A 136 13.63 -11.00 -5.22
N VAL A 137 12.42 -11.26 -5.70
CA VAL A 137 11.45 -10.24 -6.11
C VAL A 137 10.50 -9.99 -4.95
N HIS A 138 10.35 -8.72 -4.57
CA HIS A 138 9.54 -8.27 -3.45
C HIS A 138 8.58 -7.17 -3.91
N ILE A 139 7.30 -7.30 -3.58
CA ILE A 139 6.28 -6.27 -3.85
C ILE A 139 5.93 -5.58 -2.54
N ILE A 140 5.88 -4.25 -2.57
CA ILE A 140 5.49 -3.43 -1.44
C ILE A 140 4.53 -2.32 -1.87
N GLY A 141 3.58 -1.98 -1.01
CA GLY A 141 2.70 -0.84 -1.25
C GLY A 141 1.94 -0.42 0.01
N VAL A 142 1.55 0.86 0.03
CA VAL A 142 0.84 1.49 1.15
C VAL A 142 -0.54 1.93 0.70
N SER A 143 -1.57 1.77 1.55
CA SER A 143 -2.94 2.22 1.26
C SER A 143 -3.47 1.58 -0.02
N GLY A 144 -3.75 2.35 -1.07
CA GLY A 144 -4.10 1.83 -2.39
C GLY A 144 -3.02 0.95 -3.02
N GLY A 145 -1.73 1.22 -2.74
CA GLY A 145 -0.62 0.32 -3.09
C GLY A 145 -0.65 -0.97 -2.28
N GLY A 146 -1.05 -0.90 -1.00
CA GLY A 146 -1.29 -2.08 -0.17
C GLY A 146 -2.44 -2.94 -0.70
N PHE A 147 -3.53 -2.30 -1.17
CA PHE A 147 -4.59 -2.99 -1.91
C PHE A 147 -4.04 -3.70 -3.16
N ALA A 148 -3.25 -2.97 -3.99
CA ALA A 148 -2.66 -3.54 -5.20
C ALA A 148 -1.68 -4.70 -4.86
N THR A 149 -0.95 -4.61 -3.74
CA THR A 149 -0.08 -5.68 -3.22
C THR A 149 -0.89 -6.93 -2.85
N LEU A 150 -2.03 -6.77 -2.15
CA LEU A 150 -2.93 -7.90 -1.86
C LEU A 150 -3.56 -8.47 -3.14
N ALA A 151 -3.99 -7.61 -4.07
CA ALA A 151 -4.56 -8.05 -5.35
C ALA A 151 -3.51 -8.81 -6.19
N ALA A 152 -2.25 -8.35 -6.20
CA ALA A 152 -1.14 -9.05 -6.83
C ALA A 152 -0.87 -10.40 -6.15
N PHE A 153 -0.85 -10.44 -4.80
CA PHE A 153 -0.68 -11.69 -4.06
C PHE A 153 -1.74 -12.74 -4.43
N MET A 154 -2.99 -12.32 -4.60
CA MET A 154 -4.08 -13.24 -4.98
C MET A 154 -3.98 -13.72 -6.43
N ASN A 155 -3.52 -12.88 -7.36
CA ASN A 155 -3.82 -13.10 -8.78
C ASN A 155 -2.62 -13.27 -9.72
N ILE A 156 -1.46 -12.61 -9.50
CA ILE A 156 -0.35 -12.66 -10.46
C ILE A 156 0.30 -14.05 -10.51
N GLU A 157 0.87 -14.39 -11.65
CA GLU A 157 1.49 -15.71 -11.84
C GLU A 157 2.94 -15.76 -11.38
N TYR A 158 3.65 -14.63 -11.44
CA TYR A 158 5.07 -14.59 -11.07
C TYR A 158 5.30 -15.05 -9.62
N PRO A 159 6.31 -15.90 -9.35
CA PRO A 159 6.59 -16.43 -8.01
C PRO A 159 7.35 -15.38 -7.15
N VAL A 160 6.63 -14.36 -6.70
CA VAL A 160 7.18 -13.30 -5.84
C VAL A 160 7.57 -13.87 -4.47
N LYS A 161 8.75 -13.54 -3.97
CA LYS A 161 9.26 -14.01 -2.69
C LYS A 161 8.52 -13.45 -1.50
N SER A 162 8.23 -12.14 -1.52
CA SER A 162 7.42 -11.54 -0.46
C SER A 162 6.54 -10.40 -0.95
N PHE A 163 5.41 -10.27 -0.30
CA PHE A 163 4.44 -9.20 -0.45
C PHE A 163 4.33 -8.44 0.88
N SER A 164 4.45 -7.13 0.84
CA SER A 164 4.41 -6.27 2.01
C SER A 164 3.31 -5.23 1.86
N ALA A 165 2.13 -5.52 2.42
CA ALA A 165 0.92 -4.71 2.30
C ALA A 165 0.74 -3.83 3.55
N TRP A 166 0.91 -2.52 3.39
CA TRP A 166 0.80 -1.56 4.47
C TRP A 166 -0.54 -0.84 4.41
N VAL A 167 -1.30 -0.89 5.51
CA VAL A 167 -2.65 -0.30 5.63
C VAL A 167 -3.52 -0.64 4.42
N PRO A 168 -3.60 -1.92 4.01
CA PRO A 168 -4.23 -2.31 2.77
C PRO A 168 -5.75 -2.25 2.85
N ILE A 169 -6.40 -1.90 1.75
CA ILE A 169 -7.82 -2.18 1.54
C ILE A 169 -7.95 -3.65 1.13
N SER A 170 -8.71 -4.46 1.85
CA SER A 170 -8.92 -5.86 1.49
C SER A 170 -10.32 -6.16 0.95
N ASP A 171 -11.31 -5.31 1.25
CA ASP A 171 -12.71 -5.46 0.86
C ASP A 171 -13.26 -4.15 0.30
N ILE A 172 -13.50 -4.10 -1.01
CA ILE A 172 -13.95 -2.89 -1.71
C ILE A 172 -15.40 -2.55 -1.35
N GLU A 173 -16.26 -3.57 -1.12
CA GLU A 173 -17.65 -3.34 -0.68
C GLU A 173 -17.67 -2.66 0.71
N ALA A 174 -16.95 -3.23 1.67
CA ALA A 174 -16.87 -2.68 3.01
C ALA A 174 -16.30 -1.24 2.99
N TRP A 175 -15.19 -1.04 2.29
CA TRP A 175 -14.55 0.27 2.23
C TRP A 175 -15.40 1.32 1.53
N TYR A 176 -16.19 0.95 0.51
CA TYR A 176 -17.16 1.85 -0.11
C TYR A 176 -18.14 2.43 0.92
N TRP A 177 -18.80 1.55 1.69
CA TRP A 177 -19.77 1.99 2.69
C TRP A 177 -19.15 2.77 3.85
N GLU A 178 -17.93 2.39 4.25
CA GLU A 178 -17.15 3.16 5.24
C GLU A 178 -16.81 4.56 4.72
N CYS A 179 -16.43 4.68 3.44
CA CYS A 179 -16.19 5.98 2.80
C CYS A 179 -17.46 6.83 2.69
N VAL A 180 -18.59 6.23 2.31
CA VAL A 180 -19.89 6.90 2.29
C VAL A 180 -20.24 7.43 3.68
N GLY A 181 -20.14 6.58 4.72
CA GLY A 181 -20.46 6.96 6.10
C GLY A 181 -19.59 8.08 6.66
N ARG A 182 -18.37 8.26 6.13
CA ARG A 182 -17.42 9.31 6.53
C ARG A 182 -17.39 10.51 5.59
N GLY A 183 -18.22 10.53 4.54
CA GLY A 183 -18.17 11.59 3.52
C GLY A 183 -16.84 11.67 2.77
N SER A 184 -16.13 10.54 2.61
CA SER A 184 -14.84 10.50 1.94
C SER A 184 -15.01 10.42 0.41
N ARG A 185 -14.22 11.21 -0.33
CA ARG A 185 -14.21 11.20 -1.80
C ARG A 185 -13.89 9.85 -2.44
N TYR A 186 -13.27 8.94 -1.70
CA TYR A 186 -12.95 7.60 -2.21
C TYR A 186 -14.21 6.78 -2.55
N ALA A 187 -15.38 7.11 -1.96
CA ALA A 187 -16.65 6.51 -2.37
C ALA A 187 -16.95 6.79 -3.86
N GLU A 188 -16.68 8.00 -4.34
CA GLU A 188 -16.87 8.39 -5.75
C GLU A 188 -15.86 7.66 -6.66
N ASP A 189 -14.60 7.55 -6.24
CA ASP A 189 -13.58 6.80 -6.96
C ASP A 189 -13.98 5.33 -7.14
N ILE A 190 -14.42 4.67 -6.04
CA ILE A 190 -14.89 3.29 -6.07
C ILE A 190 -16.08 3.15 -7.00
N LEU A 191 -17.07 4.02 -6.84
CA LEU A 191 -18.29 4.02 -7.65
C LEU A 191 -17.98 4.15 -9.15
N SER A 192 -17.00 5.00 -9.50
CA SER A 192 -16.57 5.19 -10.90
C SER A 192 -15.99 3.93 -11.55
N VAL A 193 -15.50 2.99 -10.72
CA VAL A 193 -14.93 1.72 -11.18
C VAL A 193 -15.94 0.58 -11.19
N VAL A 194 -16.74 0.45 -10.11
CA VAL A 194 -17.61 -0.71 -9.95
C VAL A 194 -18.98 -0.51 -10.59
N SER A 195 -19.40 0.72 -10.86
CA SER A 195 -20.71 1.03 -11.41
C SER A 195 -20.70 1.15 -12.93
N LEU A 196 -21.73 0.67 -13.59
CA LEU A 196 -21.93 0.84 -15.03
C LEU A 196 -22.41 2.25 -15.39
N ASP A 197 -23.22 2.87 -14.51
CA ASP A 197 -23.84 4.20 -14.70
C ASP A 197 -23.17 5.30 -13.86
N LYS A 198 -22.11 4.96 -13.12
CA LYS A 198 -21.40 5.83 -12.15
C LYS A 198 -22.27 6.37 -11.02
N LYS A 199 -23.43 5.77 -10.78
CA LYS A 199 -24.40 6.18 -9.75
C LYS A 199 -24.81 5.04 -8.84
N THR A 200 -24.96 3.85 -9.42
CA THR A 200 -25.46 2.66 -8.71
C THR A 200 -24.30 1.77 -8.33
N PHE A 201 -24.12 1.50 -7.04
CA PHE A 201 -23.07 0.60 -6.57
C PHE A 201 -23.34 -0.84 -7.06
N ASN A 202 -22.38 -1.43 -7.74
CA ASN A 202 -22.42 -2.82 -8.18
C ASN A 202 -21.61 -3.69 -7.23
N LYS A 203 -22.34 -4.46 -6.42
CA LYS A 203 -21.77 -5.33 -5.39
C LYS A 203 -20.93 -6.47 -5.98
N GLU A 204 -21.38 -7.08 -7.05
CA GLU A 204 -20.70 -8.20 -7.69
C GLU A 204 -19.31 -7.77 -8.20
N THR A 205 -19.25 -6.62 -8.86
CA THR A 205 -17.97 -6.05 -9.32
C THR A 205 -17.05 -5.69 -8.14
N ALA A 206 -17.60 -5.15 -7.06
CA ALA A 206 -16.82 -4.84 -5.87
C ALA A 206 -16.24 -6.11 -5.23
N ILE A 207 -17.02 -7.18 -5.10
CA ILE A 207 -16.60 -8.49 -4.59
C ILE A 207 -15.47 -9.07 -5.44
N LEU A 208 -15.61 -9.08 -6.77
CA LEU A 208 -14.59 -9.60 -7.68
C LEU A 208 -13.25 -8.89 -7.57
N ARG A 209 -13.25 -7.62 -7.13
CA ARG A 209 -12.05 -6.81 -6.93
C ARG A 209 -11.52 -6.80 -5.50
N SER A 210 -12.19 -7.48 -4.59
CA SER A 210 -11.84 -7.53 -3.17
C SER A 210 -10.92 -8.72 -2.87
N PRO A 211 -9.64 -8.51 -2.53
CA PRO A 211 -8.74 -9.62 -2.16
C PRO A 211 -9.31 -10.53 -1.07
N LEU A 212 -10.00 -9.96 -0.06
CA LEU A 212 -10.64 -10.71 1.02
C LEU A 212 -11.71 -11.70 0.54
N ARG A 213 -12.31 -11.48 -0.65
CA ARG A 213 -13.42 -12.26 -1.19
C ARG A 213 -13.01 -13.29 -2.23
N GLN A 214 -11.73 -13.32 -2.60
CA GLN A 214 -11.18 -14.26 -3.58
C GLN A 214 -10.70 -15.55 -2.90
N ASP A 215 -10.64 -16.64 -3.67
CA ASP A 215 -10.05 -17.88 -3.21
C ASP A 215 -8.54 -17.73 -3.03
N PHE A 216 -8.03 -18.24 -1.92
CA PHE A 216 -6.63 -18.10 -1.57
C PHE A 216 -5.75 -19.02 -2.44
N PRO A 217 -4.74 -18.50 -3.15
CA PRO A 217 -3.92 -19.30 -4.06
C PRO A 217 -2.81 -20.07 -3.32
N ILE A 218 -3.17 -21.00 -2.42
CA ILE A 218 -2.28 -21.70 -1.48
C ILE A 218 -1.08 -22.30 -2.20
N GLU A 219 -1.31 -23.12 -3.23
CA GLU A 219 -0.23 -23.80 -3.94
C GLU A 219 0.71 -22.85 -4.67
N LYS A 220 0.15 -21.79 -5.27
CA LYS A 220 0.91 -20.76 -5.97
C LYS A 220 1.80 -19.96 -5.00
N ARG A 221 1.35 -19.76 -3.76
CA ARG A 221 2.01 -18.91 -2.75
C ARG A 221 2.75 -19.68 -1.65
N LYS A 222 2.86 -21.01 -1.72
CA LYS A 222 3.51 -21.82 -0.69
C LYS A 222 4.95 -21.43 -0.35
N ASN A 223 5.67 -20.81 -1.28
CA ASN A 223 7.03 -20.29 -1.09
C ASN A 223 7.09 -18.77 -0.95
N SER A 224 5.94 -18.09 -0.93
CA SER A 224 5.85 -16.64 -0.76
C SER A 224 5.57 -16.30 0.70
N LYS A 225 5.99 -15.10 1.12
CA LYS A 225 5.62 -14.54 2.43
C LYS A 225 4.68 -13.35 2.21
N LEU A 226 3.64 -13.27 3.01
CA LEU A 226 2.76 -12.10 3.05
C LEU A 226 2.88 -11.42 4.42
N TYR A 227 3.25 -10.14 4.39
CA TYR A 227 3.30 -9.27 5.55
C TYR A 227 2.18 -8.23 5.44
N ILE A 228 1.38 -8.09 6.49
CA ILE A 228 0.29 -7.11 6.56
C ILE A 228 0.56 -6.20 7.76
N TYR A 229 0.70 -4.90 7.50
CA TYR A 229 1.00 -3.89 8.51
C TYR A 229 -0.14 -2.88 8.62
N THR A 230 -0.50 -2.52 9.84
CA THR A 230 -1.50 -1.49 10.09
C THR A 230 -1.26 -0.83 11.44
N GLY A 231 -1.62 0.45 11.55
CA GLY A 231 -1.57 1.18 12.82
C GLY A 231 -2.94 1.21 13.50
N ILE A 232 -2.97 1.26 14.84
CA ILE A 232 -4.24 1.31 15.58
C ILE A 232 -5.10 2.54 15.27
N HIS A 233 -4.48 3.62 14.78
CA HIS A 233 -5.18 4.84 14.38
C HIS A 233 -5.70 4.82 12.94
N ASP A 234 -5.38 3.78 12.17
CA ASP A 234 -5.87 3.65 10.81
C ASP A 234 -7.41 3.53 10.77
N GLY A 235 -8.02 4.30 9.86
CA GLY A 235 -9.48 4.47 9.80
C GLY A 235 -10.07 5.41 10.86
N TYR A 236 -9.29 5.86 11.84
CA TYR A 236 -9.66 6.94 12.77
C TYR A 236 -9.07 8.28 12.31
N LYS A 237 -7.76 8.36 12.13
CA LYS A 237 -7.04 9.51 11.54
C LYS A 237 -6.73 9.29 10.04
N GLY A 238 -6.51 8.05 9.62
CA GLY A 238 -6.28 7.64 8.24
C GLY A 238 -7.53 7.22 7.50
N SER A 239 -7.38 6.87 6.22
CA SER A 239 -8.52 6.59 5.31
C SER A 239 -8.99 5.14 5.38
N VAL A 240 -8.14 4.19 5.75
CA VAL A 240 -8.43 2.74 5.71
C VAL A 240 -8.55 2.20 7.14
N PRO A 241 -9.71 1.66 7.54
CA PRO A 241 -9.86 1.05 8.86
C PRO A 241 -8.96 -0.19 9.07
N ILE A 242 -8.46 -0.36 10.28
CA ILE A 242 -7.59 -1.51 10.63
C ILE A 242 -8.29 -2.85 10.41
N THR A 243 -9.62 -2.88 10.42
CA THR A 243 -10.43 -4.07 10.20
C THR A 243 -10.16 -4.74 8.85
N HIS A 244 -9.73 -3.97 7.83
CA HIS A 244 -9.29 -4.53 6.56
C HIS A 244 -8.09 -5.46 6.73
N SER A 245 -7.09 -5.03 7.50
CA SER A 245 -5.89 -5.84 7.79
C SER A 245 -6.22 -7.03 8.67
N LEU A 246 -6.98 -6.83 9.76
CA LEU A 246 -7.33 -7.87 10.72
C LEU A 246 -8.19 -8.96 10.07
N ASN A 247 -9.19 -8.58 9.28
CA ASN A 247 -10.04 -9.52 8.56
C ASN A 247 -9.26 -10.30 7.49
N MET A 248 -8.34 -9.63 6.77
CA MET A 248 -7.52 -10.30 5.78
C MET A 248 -6.60 -11.34 6.42
N TYR A 249 -5.96 -11.00 7.55
CA TYR A 249 -5.18 -11.94 8.33
C TYR A 249 -6.01 -13.15 8.76
N ASN A 250 -7.14 -12.91 9.44
CA ASN A 250 -8.02 -13.99 9.90
C ASN A 250 -8.52 -14.88 8.76
N ARG A 251 -8.84 -14.27 7.59
CA ARG A 251 -9.30 -15.01 6.43
C ARG A 251 -8.22 -15.97 5.92
N LEU A 252 -6.96 -15.51 5.84
CA LEU A 252 -5.85 -16.32 5.38
C LEU A 252 -5.49 -17.43 6.34
N VAL A 253 -5.36 -17.12 7.65
CA VAL A 253 -5.08 -18.10 8.69
C VAL A 253 -6.22 -19.14 8.79
N GLY A 254 -7.46 -18.67 8.71
CA GLY A 254 -8.64 -19.54 8.74
C GLY A 254 -8.67 -20.53 7.59
N GLU A 255 -8.36 -20.09 6.36
CA GLU A 255 -8.29 -20.96 5.20
C GLU A 255 -7.12 -21.96 5.29
N LEU A 256 -5.94 -21.48 5.67
CA LEU A 256 -4.76 -22.34 5.80
C LEU A 256 -4.94 -23.40 6.90
N LYS A 257 -5.57 -23.05 8.02
CA LYS A 257 -5.69 -23.93 9.20
C LYS A 257 -6.94 -24.81 9.16
N TYR A 258 -8.04 -24.32 8.61
CA TYR A 258 -9.35 -24.97 8.65
C TYR A 258 -9.94 -25.28 7.28
N GLY A 259 -9.31 -24.81 6.20
CA GLY A 259 -9.87 -24.94 4.85
C GLY A 259 -11.16 -24.14 4.65
N SER A 260 -11.45 -23.16 5.52
CA SER A 260 -12.69 -22.38 5.48
C SER A 260 -12.43 -20.96 5.01
N SER A 261 -13.25 -20.51 4.06
CA SER A 261 -13.30 -19.12 3.58
C SER A 261 -14.47 -18.33 4.21
N ASP A 262 -15.31 -18.97 5.02
CA ASP A 262 -16.43 -18.31 5.68
C ASP A 262 -15.97 -17.52 6.90
N MET A 263 -15.98 -16.18 6.79
CA MET A 263 -15.61 -15.29 7.88
C MET A 263 -16.44 -15.48 9.15
N LYS A 264 -17.70 -15.92 9.06
CA LYS A 264 -18.51 -16.19 10.26
C LYS A 264 -17.99 -17.42 11.01
N GLU A 265 -17.63 -18.47 10.27
CA GLU A 265 -17.00 -19.67 10.85
C GLU A 265 -15.65 -19.34 11.47
N ILE A 266 -14.81 -18.60 10.73
CA ILE A 266 -13.48 -18.17 11.18
C ILE A 266 -13.59 -17.33 12.45
N MET A 267 -14.49 -16.36 12.50
CA MET A 267 -14.73 -15.53 13.69
C MET A 267 -15.25 -16.33 14.87
N LYS A 268 -16.01 -17.40 14.65
CA LYS A 268 -16.41 -18.33 15.73
C LYS A 268 -15.21 -19.12 16.25
N LYS A 269 -14.32 -19.58 15.38
CA LYS A 269 -13.10 -20.30 15.78
C LYS A 269 -12.12 -19.40 16.52
N SER A 270 -12.07 -18.11 16.21
CA SER A 270 -11.18 -17.15 16.90
C SER A 270 -11.49 -16.95 18.39
N LEU A 271 -12.67 -17.40 18.86
CA LEU A 271 -13.00 -17.39 20.30
C LEU A 271 -12.18 -18.39 21.13
N SER A 272 -11.56 -19.38 20.49
CA SER A 272 -10.79 -20.44 21.16
C SER A 272 -9.42 -20.71 20.54
N ASP A 273 -9.07 -20.05 19.46
CA ASP A 273 -7.81 -20.24 18.72
C ASP A 273 -6.99 -18.96 18.71
N SER A 274 -5.87 -18.97 19.44
CA SER A 274 -4.96 -17.83 19.58
C SER A 274 -4.19 -17.45 18.32
N ASP A 275 -4.23 -18.27 17.25
CA ASP A 275 -3.65 -17.91 15.96
C ASP A 275 -4.56 -16.99 15.15
N LEU A 276 -5.82 -16.82 15.60
CA LEU A 276 -6.81 -15.93 15.01
C LEU A 276 -7.06 -14.73 15.92
N ILE A 277 -7.28 -13.57 15.34
CA ILE A 277 -7.63 -12.35 16.08
C ILE A 277 -9.11 -12.41 16.44
N SER A 278 -9.41 -12.47 17.74
CA SER A 278 -10.78 -12.54 18.25
C SER A 278 -11.51 -11.19 18.14
N PRO A 279 -12.88 -11.20 18.18
CA PRO A 279 -13.65 -9.95 18.27
C PRO A 279 -13.29 -9.11 19.50
N GLU A 280 -12.95 -9.75 20.63
CA GLU A 280 -12.54 -9.06 21.87
C GLU A 280 -11.21 -8.32 21.66
N GLU A 281 -10.22 -8.97 21.03
CA GLU A 281 -8.94 -8.33 20.69
C GLU A 281 -9.13 -7.16 19.71
N MET A 282 -9.96 -7.33 18.67
CA MET A 282 -10.30 -6.24 17.74
C MET A 282 -10.93 -5.06 18.49
N LEU A 283 -11.89 -5.30 19.37
CA LEU A 283 -12.51 -4.24 20.17
C LEU A 283 -11.50 -3.59 21.13
N GLY A 284 -10.62 -4.40 21.74
CA GLY A 284 -9.54 -3.92 22.59
C GLY A 284 -8.59 -2.95 21.85
N LEU A 285 -8.17 -3.31 20.61
CA LEU A 285 -7.36 -2.44 19.75
C LEU A 285 -8.08 -1.14 19.41
N LEU A 286 -9.36 -1.21 19.03
CA LEU A 286 -10.17 -0.04 18.71
C LEU A 286 -10.35 0.88 19.92
N GLY A 287 -10.53 0.31 21.14
CA GLY A 287 -10.61 1.04 22.39
C GLY A 287 -9.32 1.78 22.76
N LYS A 288 -8.17 1.16 22.50
CA LYS A 288 -6.84 1.76 22.77
C LYS A 288 -6.53 3.02 21.96
N ARG A 289 -7.22 3.25 20.84
CA ARG A 289 -7.07 4.47 20.01
C ARG A 289 -7.24 5.76 20.80
N MET A 290 -8.05 5.73 21.84
CA MET A 290 -8.36 6.89 22.67
C MET A 290 -7.35 7.14 23.77
N ASN A 291 -6.36 6.26 23.96
CA ASN A 291 -5.31 6.42 24.97
C ASN A 291 -4.14 7.24 24.40
N PRO A 292 -3.82 8.43 24.96
CA PRO A 292 -2.72 9.28 24.49
C PRO A 292 -1.34 8.61 24.48
N GLU A 293 -1.11 7.60 25.32
CA GLU A 293 0.15 6.85 25.35
C GLU A 293 0.40 6.10 24.05
N TYR A 294 -0.66 5.61 23.38
CA TYR A 294 -0.54 4.91 22.10
C TYR A 294 -0.30 5.86 20.91
N GLU A 295 -0.51 7.16 21.06
CA GLU A 295 -0.09 8.13 20.04
C GLU A 295 1.43 8.23 19.93
N LYS A 296 2.15 7.96 21.02
CA LYS A 296 3.62 8.04 21.08
C LYS A 296 4.31 6.73 20.72
N ASN A 297 3.65 5.61 20.93
CA ASN A 297 4.16 4.26 20.66
C ASN A 297 3.10 3.43 19.95
N PRO A 298 2.94 3.56 18.61
CA PRO A 298 2.01 2.72 17.87
C PRO A 298 2.41 1.25 18.02
N MET A 299 1.46 0.40 18.45
CA MET A 299 1.67 -1.03 18.40
C MET A 299 1.54 -1.50 16.95
N LEU A 300 2.57 -2.20 16.50
CA LEU A 300 2.54 -2.97 15.26
C LEU A 300 2.18 -4.41 15.63
N TYR A 301 1.26 -5.00 14.88
CA TYR A 301 1.00 -6.44 14.89
C TYR A 301 1.71 -7.03 13.66
N ASP A 302 2.65 -7.93 13.93
CA ASP A 302 3.30 -8.75 12.92
C ASP A 302 2.43 -9.96 12.54
#